data_cda7c956bac094cab5239c081b869371
#
_entry.id   cda7c956bac094cab5239c081b869371
#
_cell.length_a   1.000
_cell.length_b   1.000
_cell.length_c   1.000
_cell.angle_alpha   90.00
_cell.angle_beta   90.00
_cell.angle_gamma   90.00
#
_symmetry.space_group_name_H-M   'P 1'
#
loop_
_entity.id
_entity.type
_entity.pdbx_description
1 polymer ?
#
loop_
_entity_poly.entity_id
_entity_poly.type
_entity_poly.pdbx_seq_one_letter_code
_entity_poly.pdbx_strand_id
1 'polypeptide(L)'
;MAAFNTYEQLLLELMNRARLDPAGEAARLGISLNAGLAAGTISTASKAALAPNNELVTAARAHSQHMINIDKFAHSDIGDGTPTSRMQAAGYTLTGSWRTGENIAWVGTTGTANAIAFTNEIANNLFLSAGHRVNTLNPLFREAGTGIVQGQYAINGTQYNAVMATENFGLSGTKIFVSGVAINDLDGDNFYDVGEARANVSVSVTTAGILDGKDITEAAGGYSVAVKAGTHVVTFSGGGLAAPVSATVVGGSENVKVDLSGTNEILSSVTTTLGAGAKDLVLLGAVTANGFGNEAHNVIIGSKGANLLAGGAGNDTLLGGEGNDILRGDAGRDILIGGAGADQFDFNAITETGKTTITRDIISDFTHNNTLALSDRIDLATIDANTALAGDQAFVWKATAAFSGTAGQLRYFQENPLGTASDKTIIEGDINGDRLFDFQIELTGLKALVAADFIL
;
A
#
# COMPACT_ATOMS: atom_id res chain seq x y z
N MET A 1 -27.39 13.58 0.62
CA MET A 1 -26.29 13.67 -0.34
C MET A 1 -26.18 12.33 -1.02
N ALA A 2 -25.74 12.27 -2.28
CA ALA A 2 -25.73 11.03 -3.03
C ALA A 2 -24.45 10.24 -2.69
N ALA A 3 -24.59 9.17 -1.93
CA ALA A 3 -23.51 8.22 -1.65
C ALA A 3 -22.97 7.58 -2.93
N PHE A 4 -21.73 7.16 -2.94
CA PHE A 4 -21.14 6.37 -4.02
C PHE A 4 -21.91 5.06 -4.18
N ASN A 5 -22.19 4.65 -5.41
CA ASN A 5 -22.57 3.29 -5.70
C ASN A 5 -21.31 2.42 -5.89
N THR A 6 -21.47 1.10 -5.98
CA THR A 6 -20.33 0.16 -6.04
C THR A 6 -19.46 0.34 -7.29
N TYR A 7 -20.00 0.74 -8.42
CA TYR A 7 -19.21 1.01 -9.63
C TYR A 7 -18.45 2.33 -9.54
N GLU A 8 -19.04 3.32 -8.90
CA GLU A 8 -18.40 4.61 -8.65
C GLU A 8 -17.25 4.47 -7.66
N GLN A 9 -17.43 3.67 -6.60
CA GLN A 9 -16.35 3.34 -5.68
C GLN A 9 -15.23 2.58 -6.42
N LEU A 10 -15.57 1.57 -7.24
CA LEU A 10 -14.58 0.85 -8.05
C LEU A 10 -13.76 1.82 -8.92
N LEU A 11 -14.42 2.75 -9.61
CA LEU A 11 -13.71 3.72 -10.45
C LEU A 11 -12.78 4.63 -9.62
N LEU A 12 -13.18 5.05 -8.41
CA LEU A 12 -12.33 5.81 -7.49
C LEU A 12 -11.12 4.99 -7.03
N GLU A 13 -11.31 3.70 -6.71
CA GLU A 13 -10.20 2.83 -6.29
C GLU A 13 -9.21 2.56 -7.44
N LEU A 14 -9.71 2.38 -8.66
CA LEU A 14 -8.86 2.27 -9.86
C LEU A 14 -8.04 3.54 -10.12
N MET A 15 -8.64 4.73 -9.92
CA MET A 15 -7.90 5.99 -9.97
C MET A 15 -6.84 6.07 -8.85
N ASN A 16 -7.17 5.68 -7.64
CA ASN A 16 -6.26 5.71 -6.50
C ASN A 16 -5.12 4.71 -6.68
N ARG A 17 -5.37 3.50 -7.21
CA ARG A 17 -4.33 2.55 -7.59
C ARG A 17 -3.33 3.17 -8.57
N ALA A 18 -3.83 3.79 -9.64
CA ALA A 18 -3.00 4.48 -10.63
C ALA A 18 -2.20 5.65 -10.03
N ARG A 19 -2.74 6.36 -9.05
CA ARG A 19 -2.07 7.46 -8.35
C ARG A 19 -0.97 6.98 -7.41
N LEU A 20 -1.20 5.89 -6.70
CA LEU A 20 -0.22 5.32 -5.77
C LEU A 20 0.95 4.64 -6.48
N ASP A 21 0.73 4.11 -7.70
CA ASP A 21 1.79 3.54 -8.55
C ASP A 21 1.61 3.92 -10.03
N PRO A 22 1.94 5.17 -10.43
CA PRO A 22 1.76 5.62 -11.81
C PRO A 22 2.58 4.81 -12.84
N ALA A 23 3.77 4.37 -12.46
CA ALA A 23 4.64 3.61 -13.34
C ALA A 23 4.13 2.18 -13.53
N GLY A 24 3.71 1.53 -12.46
CA GLY A 24 3.11 0.19 -12.49
C GLY A 24 1.81 0.17 -13.28
N GLU A 25 0.95 1.18 -13.13
CA GLU A 25 -0.29 1.26 -13.91
C GLU A 25 -0.01 1.47 -15.41
N ALA A 26 0.99 2.30 -15.77
CA ALA A 26 1.42 2.45 -17.16
C ALA A 26 1.99 1.14 -17.73
N ALA A 27 2.81 0.43 -16.95
CA ALA A 27 3.38 -0.87 -17.33
C ALA A 27 2.28 -1.94 -17.50
N ARG A 28 1.30 -2.00 -16.58
CA ARG A 28 0.13 -2.89 -16.66
C ARG A 28 -0.64 -2.70 -17.98
N LEU A 29 -0.74 -1.46 -18.44
CA LEU A 29 -1.43 -1.10 -19.68
C LEU A 29 -0.53 -1.10 -20.93
N GLY A 30 0.75 -1.50 -20.80
CA GLY A 30 1.69 -1.63 -21.90
C GLY A 30 2.11 -0.31 -22.56
N ILE A 31 2.09 0.81 -21.81
CA ILE A 31 2.51 2.13 -22.30
C ILE A 31 3.63 2.72 -21.44
N SER A 32 4.36 3.69 -21.99
CA SER A 32 5.18 4.56 -21.16
C SER A 32 4.30 5.60 -20.45
N LEU A 33 4.63 5.99 -19.21
CA LEU A 33 3.83 6.91 -18.40
C LEU A 33 3.58 8.25 -19.11
N ASN A 34 4.52 8.72 -19.92
CA ASN A 34 4.40 9.98 -20.69
C ASN A 34 4.04 9.75 -22.17
N ALA A 35 3.49 8.57 -22.55
CA ALA A 35 3.05 8.32 -23.92
C ALA A 35 2.04 9.39 -24.38
N GLY A 36 2.30 10.04 -25.51
CA GLY A 36 1.48 11.14 -26.04
C GLY A 36 1.67 12.49 -25.32
N LEU A 37 2.61 12.60 -24.38
CA LEU A 37 2.96 13.81 -23.64
C LEU A 37 4.44 14.17 -23.83
N ALA A 38 4.81 15.40 -23.50
CA ALA A 38 6.22 15.75 -23.38
C ALA A 38 6.89 14.95 -22.25
N ALA A 39 8.15 14.59 -22.42
CA ALA A 39 8.90 13.85 -21.41
C ALA A 39 8.89 14.59 -20.06
N GLY A 40 8.61 13.86 -18.97
CA GLY A 40 8.58 14.42 -17.62
C GLY A 40 7.31 15.20 -17.25
N THR A 41 6.29 15.25 -18.12
CA THR A 41 4.99 15.87 -17.79
C THR A 41 4.35 15.23 -16.55
N ILE A 42 4.42 13.92 -16.46
CA ILE A 42 3.98 13.15 -15.31
C ILE A 42 5.20 12.46 -14.70
N SER A 43 5.45 12.69 -13.41
CA SER A 43 6.51 12.00 -12.67
C SER A 43 6.09 10.60 -12.27
N THR A 44 7.05 9.68 -12.13
CA THR A 44 6.82 8.31 -11.65
C THR A 44 6.52 8.23 -10.15
N ALA A 45 6.83 9.30 -9.40
CA ALA A 45 6.55 9.34 -7.96
C ALA A 45 5.06 9.12 -7.68
N SER A 46 4.75 8.38 -6.65
CA SER A 46 3.38 8.21 -6.10
C SER A 46 2.71 9.57 -5.88
N LYS A 47 1.40 9.59 -6.03
CA LYS A 47 0.54 10.73 -5.75
C LYS A 47 -0.38 10.36 -4.59
N ALA A 48 -0.70 11.33 -3.74
CA ALA A 48 -1.68 11.13 -2.68
C ALA A 48 -3.02 10.64 -3.26
N ALA A 49 -3.69 9.76 -2.54
CA ALA A 49 -5.02 9.27 -2.92
C ALA A 49 -6.04 10.42 -2.94
N LEU A 50 -7.05 10.29 -3.78
CA LEU A 50 -8.20 11.19 -3.82
C LEU A 50 -9.23 10.74 -2.80
N ALA A 51 -9.70 11.67 -1.98
CA ALA A 51 -10.79 11.42 -1.05
C ALA A 51 -12.15 11.47 -1.79
N PRO A 52 -13.11 10.59 -1.48
CA PRO A 52 -14.46 10.67 -2.01
C PRO A 52 -15.16 11.96 -1.57
N ASN A 53 -15.90 12.59 -2.50
CA ASN A 53 -16.68 13.79 -2.23
C ASN A 53 -18.08 13.70 -2.88
N ASN A 54 -19.10 13.76 -2.05
CA ASN A 54 -20.51 13.52 -2.46
C ASN A 54 -21.09 14.63 -3.36
N GLU A 55 -20.62 15.87 -3.23
CA GLU A 55 -21.03 16.96 -4.11
C GLU A 55 -20.45 16.75 -5.52
N LEU A 56 -19.17 16.31 -5.61
CA LEU A 56 -18.55 15.98 -6.88
C LEU A 56 -19.21 14.76 -7.55
N VAL A 57 -19.64 13.74 -6.77
CA VAL A 57 -20.45 12.60 -7.26
C VAL A 57 -21.79 13.08 -7.82
N THR A 58 -22.48 13.96 -7.10
CA THR A 58 -23.79 14.49 -7.52
C THR A 58 -23.65 15.19 -8.87
N ALA A 59 -22.63 16.05 -9.04
CA ALA A 59 -22.36 16.71 -10.31
C ALA A 59 -21.99 15.73 -11.43
N ALA A 60 -21.13 14.74 -11.12
CA ALA A 60 -20.68 13.74 -12.09
C ALA A 60 -21.82 12.86 -12.59
N ARG A 61 -22.68 12.35 -11.70
CA ARG A 61 -23.88 11.58 -12.06
C ARG A 61 -24.83 12.36 -12.92
N ALA A 62 -25.13 13.60 -12.53
CA ALA A 62 -26.03 14.47 -13.28
C ALA A 62 -25.50 14.69 -14.71
N HIS A 63 -24.21 14.91 -14.87
CA HIS A 63 -23.60 15.09 -16.19
C HIS A 63 -23.61 13.80 -17.03
N SER A 64 -23.23 12.65 -16.44
CA SER A 64 -23.32 11.35 -17.14
C SER A 64 -24.76 11.04 -17.59
N GLN A 65 -25.76 11.31 -16.73
CA GLN A 65 -27.16 11.15 -17.07
C GLN A 65 -27.62 12.13 -18.18
N HIS A 66 -27.13 13.37 -18.12
CA HIS A 66 -27.42 14.36 -19.15
C HIS A 66 -26.92 13.91 -20.52
N MET A 67 -25.66 13.46 -20.62
CA MET A 67 -25.07 12.96 -21.87
C MET A 67 -25.85 11.81 -22.46
N ILE A 68 -26.35 10.87 -21.64
CA ILE A 68 -27.22 9.77 -22.07
C ILE A 68 -28.56 10.31 -22.59
N ASN A 69 -29.18 11.23 -21.86
CA ASN A 69 -30.52 11.73 -22.17
C ASN A 69 -30.61 12.48 -23.49
N ILE A 70 -29.50 13.12 -23.88
CA ILE A 70 -29.45 13.93 -25.12
C ILE A 70 -28.64 13.29 -26.25
N ASP A 71 -28.17 12.06 -26.06
CA ASP A 71 -27.28 11.35 -27.00
C ASP A 71 -26.09 12.20 -27.45
N LYS A 72 -25.43 12.91 -26.49
CA LYS A 72 -24.30 13.78 -26.80
C LYS A 72 -23.19 13.62 -25.80
N PHE A 73 -21.98 13.35 -26.27
CA PHE A 73 -20.77 13.20 -25.49
C PHE A 73 -19.95 14.48 -25.56
N ALA A 74 -19.94 15.28 -24.49
CA ALA A 74 -19.22 16.56 -24.42
C ALA A 74 -19.05 17.03 -22.97
N HIS A 75 -17.94 17.72 -22.68
CA HIS A 75 -17.67 18.35 -21.36
C HIS A 75 -18.63 19.49 -21.01
N SER A 76 -19.30 20.10 -21.99
CA SER A 76 -20.22 21.21 -21.78
C SER A 76 -21.28 21.23 -22.86
N ASP A 77 -22.51 21.55 -22.49
CA ASP A 77 -23.61 21.72 -23.42
C ASP A 77 -24.60 22.77 -22.93
N ILE A 78 -25.51 23.20 -23.87
CA ILE A 78 -26.61 24.13 -23.56
C ILE A 78 -27.52 23.48 -22.52
N GLY A 79 -27.69 24.12 -21.35
CA GLY A 79 -28.52 23.63 -20.25
C GLY A 79 -27.82 22.80 -19.19
N ASP A 80 -26.58 22.38 -19.43
CA ASP A 80 -25.81 21.61 -18.45
C ASP A 80 -24.62 22.41 -17.86
N GLY A 81 -24.16 23.46 -18.54
CA GLY A 81 -23.09 24.34 -18.05
C GLY A 81 -21.67 23.77 -18.21
N THR A 82 -20.73 24.37 -17.50
CA THR A 82 -19.33 23.92 -17.46
C THR A 82 -19.10 22.94 -16.31
N PRO A 83 -18.06 22.11 -16.34
CA PRO A 83 -17.72 21.22 -15.22
C PRO A 83 -17.71 21.93 -13.86
N THR A 84 -16.99 23.05 -13.76
CA THR A 84 -16.91 23.83 -12.52
C THR A 84 -18.29 24.34 -12.06
N SER A 85 -19.12 24.83 -12.99
CA SER A 85 -20.46 25.32 -12.64
C SER A 85 -21.39 24.22 -12.13
N ARG A 86 -21.28 23.01 -12.69
CA ARG A 86 -22.03 21.82 -12.22
C ARG A 86 -21.60 21.42 -10.81
N MET A 87 -20.28 21.39 -10.54
CA MET A 87 -19.74 21.09 -9.21
C MET A 87 -20.26 22.09 -8.17
N GLN A 88 -20.23 23.40 -8.49
CA GLN A 88 -20.74 24.45 -7.61
C GLN A 88 -22.27 24.33 -7.41
N ALA A 89 -23.02 24.06 -8.47
CA ALA A 89 -24.47 23.86 -8.39
C ALA A 89 -24.83 22.63 -7.53
N ALA A 90 -23.97 21.60 -7.49
CA ALA A 90 -24.12 20.45 -6.61
C ALA A 90 -23.70 20.72 -5.16
N GLY A 91 -23.15 21.92 -4.85
CA GLY A 91 -22.76 22.32 -3.51
C GLY A 91 -21.26 22.32 -3.23
N TYR A 92 -20.40 21.89 -4.19
CA TYR A 92 -18.95 21.91 -4.01
C TYR A 92 -18.46 23.34 -3.89
N THR A 93 -18.01 23.69 -2.68
CA THR A 93 -17.62 25.07 -2.35
C THR A 93 -16.16 25.31 -2.69
N LEU A 94 -15.90 26.30 -3.54
CA LEU A 94 -14.56 26.72 -3.90
C LEU A 94 -14.06 27.82 -2.96
N THR A 95 -13.01 27.55 -2.18
CA THR A 95 -12.44 28.46 -1.20
C THR A 95 -10.91 28.56 -1.34
N GLY A 96 -10.34 29.72 -1.02
CA GLY A 96 -8.89 29.94 -1.06
C GLY A 96 -8.28 29.59 -2.43
N SER A 97 -7.21 28.83 -2.43
CA SER A 97 -6.68 28.23 -3.66
C SER A 97 -7.54 27.03 -4.06
N TRP A 98 -8.03 27.03 -5.27
CA TRP A 98 -8.89 25.97 -5.76
C TRP A 98 -8.53 25.53 -7.19
N ARG A 99 -8.90 24.33 -7.53
CA ARG A 99 -8.77 23.76 -8.88
C ARG A 99 -9.88 22.73 -9.09
N THR A 100 -10.40 22.68 -10.30
CA THR A 100 -11.32 21.63 -10.74
C THR A 100 -10.80 20.98 -12.02
N GLY A 101 -11.17 19.75 -12.26
CA GLY A 101 -10.91 19.01 -13.47
C GLY A 101 -12.02 18.03 -13.77
N GLU A 102 -12.14 17.61 -15.02
CA GLU A 102 -13.13 16.63 -15.42
C GLU A 102 -12.54 15.70 -16.48
N ASN A 103 -12.83 14.42 -16.34
CA ASN A 103 -12.70 13.41 -17.40
C ASN A 103 -14.08 12.85 -17.71
N ILE A 104 -14.34 12.53 -18.96
CA ILE A 104 -15.54 11.81 -19.38
C ILE A 104 -15.15 10.64 -20.28
N ALA A 105 -15.88 9.54 -20.15
CA ALA A 105 -15.72 8.37 -20.98
C ALA A 105 -17.04 7.60 -21.08
N TRP A 106 -17.15 6.74 -22.09
CA TRP A 106 -18.22 5.77 -22.17
C TRP A 106 -17.74 4.50 -22.86
N VAL A 107 -18.38 3.39 -22.51
CA VAL A 107 -18.24 2.08 -23.18
C VAL A 107 -19.63 1.52 -23.37
N GLY A 108 -19.86 0.88 -24.50
CA GLY A 108 -21.17 0.32 -24.81
C GLY A 108 -21.13 -0.82 -25.82
N THR A 109 -22.21 -1.59 -25.86
CA THR A 109 -22.41 -2.72 -26.76
C THR A 109 -23.82 -2.73 -27.27
N THR A 110 -24.09 -3.33 -28.44
CA THR A 110 -25.43 -3.63 -28.92
C THR A 110 -26.04 -4.87 -28.25
N GLY A 111 -25.22 -5.63 -27.50
CA GLY A 111 -25.65 -6.78 -26.69
C GLY A 111 -25.92 -6.41 -25.24
N THR A 112 -25.75 -7.37 -24.32
CA THR A 112 -25.90 -7.15 -22.87
C THR A 112 -24.69 -6.43 -22.31
N ALA A 113 -24.88 -5.31 -21.64
CA ALA A 113 -23.81 -4.57 -20.96
C ALA A 113 -23.38 -5.30 -19.67
N ASN A 114 -22.07 -5.31 -19.41
CA ASN A 114 -21.50 -5.73 -18.14
C ASN A 114 -20.89 -4.48 -17.47
N ALA A 115 -21.56 -3.95 -16.46
CA ALA A 115 -21.15 -2.70 -15.84
C ALA A 115 -19.80 -2.77 -15.15
N ILE A 116 -19.43 -3.89 -14.54
CA ILE A 116 -18.10 -4.08 -13.92
C ILE A 116 -17.01 -4.05 -14.99
N ALA A 117 -17.15 -4.87 -16.03
CA ALA A 117 -16.19 -4.92 -17.12
C ALA A 117 -16.05 -3.55 -17.81
N PHE A 118 -17.17 -2.85 -18.03
CA PHE A 118 -17.17 -1.53 -18.66
C PHE A 118 -16.57 -0.44 -17.77
N THR A 119 -16.76 -0.51 -16.44
CA THR A 119 -16.10 0.42 -15.51
C THR A 119 -14.58 0.23 -15.55
N ASN A 120 -14.09 -1.00 -15.54
CA ASN A 120 -12.67 -1.30 -15.70
C ASN A 120 -12.12 -0.82 -17.05
N GLU A 121 -12.84 -1.04 -18.13
CA GLU A 121 -12.48 -0.57 -19.47
C GLU A 121 -12.44 0.95 -19.55
N ILE A 122 -13.40 1.65 -18.94
CA ILE A 122 -13.42 3.11 -18.82
C ILE A 122 -12.17 3.62 -18.10
N ALA A 123 -11.83 3.06 -16.94
CA ALA A 123 -10.63 3.43 -16.21
C ALA A 123 -9.37 3.24 -17.05
N ASN A 124 -9.24 2.10 -17.74
CA ASN A 124 -8.13 1.82 -18.64
C ASN A 124 -8.07 2.83 -19.80
N ASN A 125 -9.19 3.12 -20.47
CA ASN A 125 -9.26 4.04 -21.58
C ASN A 125 -8.92 5.48 -21.18
N LEU A 126 -9.38 5.92 -20.01
CA LEU A 126 -9.02 7.23 -19.44
C LEU A 126 -7.52 7.32 -19.14
N PHE A 127 -6.93 6.26 -18.57
CA PHE A 127 -5.49 6.25 -18.32
C PHE A 127 -4.66 6.16 -19.60
N LEU A 128 -5.09 5.42 -20.61
CA LEU A 128 -4.45 5.35 -21.93
C LEU A 128 -4.46 6.69 -22.66
N SER A 129 -5.49 7.51 -22.45
CA SER A 129 -5.61 8.86 -23.03
C SER A 129 -4.68 9.85 -22.32
N ALA A 130 -3.76 10.45 -23.05
CA ALA A 130 -2.76 11.37 -22.52
C ALA A 130 -3.36 12.54 -21.70
N GLY A 131 -4.40 13.18 -22.22
CA GLY A 131 -5.07 14.32 -21.56
C GLY A 131 -5.79 13.89 -20.27
N HIS A 132 -6.52 12.78 -20.29
CA HIS A 132 -7.24 12.28 -19.11
C HIS A 132 -6.27 11.78 -18.04
N ARG A 133 -5.17 11.11 -18.45
CA ARG A 133 -4.11 10.66 -17.54
C ARG A 133 -3.46 11.82 -16.78
N VAL A 134 -3.29 12.99 -17.40
CA VAL A 134 -2.78 14.19 -16.72
C VAL A 134 -3.73 14.64 -15.61
N ASN A 135 -5.05 14.57 -15.79
CA ASN A 135 -6.00 14.89 -14.75
C ASN A 135 -5.95 13.85 -13.61
N THR A 136 -6.05 12.57 -13.95
CA THR A 136 -6.01 11.47 -12.95
C THR A 136 -4.74 11.54 -12.09
N LEU A 137 -3.59 11.85 -12.69
CA LEU A 137 -2.28 11.89 -12.00
C LEU A 137 -1.86 13.31 -11.57
N ASN A 138 -2.75 14.29 -11.60
CA ASN A 138 -2.45 15.64 -11.13
C ASN A 138 -2.25 15.63 -9.59
N PRO A 139 -1.06 16.02 -9.10
CA PRO A 139 -0.75 15.95 -7.67
C PRO A 139 -1.51 17.00 -6.82
N LEU A 140 -2.13 17.99 -7.46
CA LEU A 140 -2.84 19.06 -6.73
C LEU A 140 -4.26 18.67 -6.33
N PHE A 141 -4.89 17.71 -7.01
CA PHE A 141 -6.24 17.28 -6.62
C PHE A 141 -6.22 16.52 -5.30
N ARG A 142 -7.24 16.77 -4.48
CA ARG A 142 -7.44 16.16 -3.15
C ARG A 142 -8.70 15.32 -3.08
N GLU A 143 -9.71 15.67 -3.86
CA GLU A 143 -11.03 15.07 -3.80
C GLU A 143 -11.45 14.63 -5.20
N ALA A 144 -12.25 13.57 -5.27
CA ALA A 144 -12.90 13.16 -6.50
C ALA A 144 -14.34 12.71 -6.26
N GLY A 145 -15.13 12.84 -7.29
CA GLY A 145 -16.46 12.25 -7.39
C GLY A 145 -16.64 11.64 -8.78
N THR A 146 -17.05 10.38 -8.80
CA THR A 146 -17.31 9.61 -10.01
C THR A 146 -18.81 9.46 -10.22
N GLY A 147 -19.27 9.56 -11.45
CA GLY A 147 -20.67 9.37 -11.81
C GLY A 147 -20.80 8.30 -12.88
N ILE A 148 -21.23 7.11 -12.49
CA ILE A 148 -21.44 5.95 -13.37
C ILE A 148 -22.94 5.79 -13.63
N VAL A 149 -23.36 5.94 -14.88
CA VAL A 149 -24.76 5.79 -15.31
C VAL A 149 -24.86 4.78 -16.44
N GLN A 150 -25.76 3.83 -16.28
CA GLN A 150 -26.11 2.86 -17.33
C GLN A 150 -27.36 3.36 -18.09
N GLY A 151 -27.32 3.25 -19.39
CA GLY A 151 -28.47 3.67 -20.21
C GLY A 151 -28.32 3.34 -21.69
N GLN A 152 -29.35 3.74 -22.46
CA GLN A 152 -29.29 3.68 -23.90
C GLN A 152 -28.60 4.95 -24.43
N TYR A 153 -27.62 4.77 -25.27
CA TYR A 153 -26.88 5.87 -25.88
C TYR A 153 -26.80 5.67 -27.40
N ALA A 154 -27.25 6.65 -28.16
CA ALA A 154 -27.34 6.55 -29.61
C ALA A 154 -26.17 7.28 -30.30
N ILE A 155 -25.49 6.60 -31.21
CA ILE A 155 -24.49 7.21 -32.10
C ILE A 155 -24.80 6.81 -33.55
N ASN A 156 -24.93 7.80 -34.42
CA ASN A 156 -25.16 7.59 -35.85
C ASN A 156 -26.35 6.62 -36.13
N GLY A 157 -27.40 6.70 -35.33
CA GLY A 157 -28.59 5.87 -35.45
C GLY A 157 -28.48 4.47 -34.85
N THR A 158 -27.33 4.10 -34.28
CA THR A 158 -27.15 2.83 -33.57
C THR A 158 -27.32 3.05 -32.07
N GLN A 159 -28.17 2.24 -31.44
CA GLN A 159 -28.40 2.23 -30.00
C GLN A 159 -27.42 1.27 -29.32
N TYR A 160 -26.78 1.75 -28.24
CA TYR A 160 -25.87 0.98 -27.40
C TYR A 160 -26.41 0.88 -25.97
N ASN A 161 -26.32 -0.29 -25.38
CA ASN A 161 -26.34 -0.46 -23.92
C ASN A 161 -25.03 0.05 -23.38
N ALA A 162 -25.02 1.25 -22.85
CA ALA A 162 -23.82 1.98 -22.49
C ALA A 162 -23.64 2.16 -20.96
N VAL A 163 -22.40 2.26 -20.55
CA VAL A 163 -21.99 2.86 -19.28
C VAL A 163 -21.31 4.18 -19.61
N MET A 164 -21.89 5.27 -19.10
CA MET A 164 -21.35 6.63 -19.20
C MET A 164 -20.70 7.00 -17.87
N ALA A 165 -19.50 7.54 -17.94
CA ALA A 165 -18.73 7.92 -16.77
C ALA A 165 -18.29 9.38 -16.84
N THR A 166 -18.37 10.05 -15.70
CA THR A 166 -17.74 11.36 -15.44
C THR A 166 -16.89 11.24 -14.18
N GLU A 167 -15.64 11.67 -14.25
CA GLU A 167 -14.75 11.84 -13.11
C GLU A 167 -14.58 13.34 -12.86
N ASN A 168 -15.05 13.83 -11.73
CA ASN A 168 -14.83 15.19 -11.26
C ASN A 168 -13.71 15.22 -10.25
N PHE A 169 -12.74 16.11 -10.44
CA PHE A 169 -11.61 16.33 -9.56
C PHE A 169 -11.71 17.68 -8.88
N GLY A 170 -11.33 17.76 -7.60
CA GLY A 170 -11.38 18.98 -6.83
C GLY A 170 -10.16 19.20 -5.95
N LEU A 171 -9.81 20.48 -5.80
CA LEU A 171 -9.03 21.05 -4.73
C LEU A 171 -9.79 22.27 -4.24
N SER A 172 -10.03 22.39 -2.93
CA SER A 172 -10.63 23.57 -2.33
C SER A 172 -9.99 23.87 -0.99
N GLY A 173 -9.25 24.97 -0.93
CA GLY A 173 -8.51 25.38 0.27
C GLY A 173 -7.37 24.44 0.65
N THR A 174 -7.21 24.16 1.93
CA THR A 174 -6.09 23.38 2.50
C THR A 174 -6.54 22.08 3.15
N LYS A 175 -7.76 21.62 2.87
CA LYS A 175 -8.29 20.38 3.46
C LYS A 175 -7.46 19.18 3.01
N ILE A 176 -7.20 18.29 3.94
CA ILE A 176 -6.62 16.96 3.72
C ILE A 176 -7.50 15.93 4.41
N PHE A 177 -7.39 14.68 3.98
CA PHE A 177 -8.31 13.64 4.40
C PHE A 177 -7.57 12.35 4.74
N VAL A 178 -8.06 11.64 5.75
CA VAL A 178 -7.90 10.19 5.88
C VAL A 178 -9.13 9.57 5.24
N SER A 179 -8.93 8.78 4.20
CA SER A 179 -10.01 8.16 3.43
C SER A 179 -9.64 6.74 3.02
N GLY A 180 -10.61 5.95 2.60
CA GLY A 180 -10.41 4.59 2.16
C GLY A 180 -11.71 3.82 2.06
N VAL A 181 -11.59 2.51 2.05
CA VAL A 181 -12.69 1.56 2.01
C VAL A 181 -12.58 0.54 3.14
N ALA A 182 -13.73 0.00 3.58
CA ALA A 182 -13.78 -1.26 4.32
C ALA A 182 -14.32 -2.33 3.38
N ILE A 183 -13.60 -3.44 3.26
CA ILE A 183 -13.92 -4.55 2.36
C ILE A 183 -13.92 -5.90 3.09
N ASN A 184 -14.60 -6.87 2.51
CA ASN A 184 -14.40 -8.28 2.77
C ASN A 184 -13.70 -8.83 1.53
N ASP A 185 -12.39 -8.77 1.52
CA ASP A 185 -11.56 -9.28 0.43
C ASP A 185 -11.85 -10.77 0.23
N LEU A 186 -12.56 -11.12 -0.83
CA LEU A 186 -13.07 -12.47 -1.06
C LEU A 186 -12.15 -13.30 -1.96
N ASP A 187 -11.32 -12.63 -2.76
CA ASP A 187 -10.40 -13.29 -3.69
C ASP A 187 -8.92 -13.15 -3.27
N GLY A 188 -8.63 -12.35 -2.26
CA GLY A 188 -7.31 -12.23 -1.62
C GLY A 188 -6.34 -11.34 -2.39
N ASP A 189 -6.84 -10.40 -3.18
CA ASP A 189 -5.99 -9.51 -4.00
C ASP A 189 -5.70 -8.16 -3.32
N ASN A 190 -6.27 -7.90 -2.15
CA ASN A 190 -6.14 -6.66 -1.39
C ASN A 190 -6.59 -5.41 -2.15
N PHE A 191 -7.54 -5.57 -3.06
CA PHE A 191 -8.14 -4.50 -3.83
C PHE A 191 -9.67 -4.52 -3.66
N TYR A 192 -10.33 -3.38 -3.91
CA TYR A 192 -11.79 -3.28 -3.83
C TYR A 192 -12.44 -3.83 -5.09
N ASP A 193 -13.28 -4.83 -4.95
CA ASP A 193 -14.16 -5.33 -6.00
C ASP A 193 -15.63 -5.12 -5.69
N VAL A 194 -16.45 -5.08 -6.76
CA VAL A 194 -17.90 -4.97 -6.63
C VAL A 194 -18.47 -6.23 -5.96
N GLY A 195 -19.01 -6.05 -4.77
CA GLY A 195 -19.54 -7.13 -3.95
C GLY A 195 -18.77 -7.33 -2.63
N GLU A 196 -17.63 -6.70 -2.46
CA GLU A 196 -16.78 -6.80 -1.28
C GLU A 196 -17.01 -5.71 -0.24
N ALA A 197 -17.72 -4.67 -0.61
CA ALA A 197 -17.99 -3.53 0.27
C ALA A 197 -18.50 -3.94 1.66
N ARG A 198 -17.88 -3.40 2.71
CA ARG A 198 -18.34 -3.52 4.10
C ARG A 198 -18.92 -2.21 4.58
N ALA A 199 -20.25 -2.13 4.63
CA ALA A 199 -20.98 -0.99 5.12
C ALA A 199 -21.07 -0.96 6.66
N ASN A 200 -21.41 0.22 7.19
CA ASN A 200 -21.70 0.47 8.61
C ASN A 200 -20.49 0.25 9.55
N VAL A 201 -19.28 0.30 9.05
CA VAL A 201 -18.08 0.40 9.87
C VAL A 201 -17.91 1.85 10.29
N SER A 202 -17.89 2.13 11.58
CA SER A 202 -17.59 3.46 12.11
C SER A 202 -16.09 3.69 12.07
N VAL A 203 -15.66 4.74 11.40
CA VAL A 203 -14.26 5.16 11.31
C VAL A 203 -14.09 6.43 12.11
N SER A 204 -13.19 6.45 13.08
CA SER A 204 -12.83 7.65 13.84
C SER A 204 -11.35 7.95 13.66
N VAL A 205 -11.02 9.22 13.48
CA VAL A 205 -9.65 9.68 13.29
C VAL A 205 -9.31 10.70 14.36
N THR A 206 -8.18 10.50 15.04
CA THR A 206 -7.65 11.42 16.04
C THR A 206 -6.24 11.87 15.66
N THR A 207 -5.93 13.14 15.92
CA THR A 207 -4.58 13.71 15.79
C THR A 207 -4.12 14.18 17.16
N ALA A 208 -2.96 13.72 17.62
CA ALA A 208 -2.43 14.03 18.97
C ALA A 208 -3.46 13.77 20.10
N GLY A 209 -4.24 12.70 19.99
CA GLY A 209 -5.26 12.32 20.96
C GLY A 209 -6.57 13.14 20.89
N ILE A 210 -6.68 14.08 19.97
CA ILE A 210 -7.88 14.89 19.76
C ILE A 210 -8.67 14.35 18.57
N LEU A 211 -9.97 14.14 18.72
CA LEU A 211 -10.83 13.68 17.63
C LEU A 211 -10.92 14.75 16.54
N ASP A 212 -10.45 14.44 15.33
CA ASP A 212 -10.68 15.29 14.15
C ASP A 212 -12.09 15.10 13.60
N GLY A 213 -12.53 13.85 13.48
CA GLY A 213 -13.85 13.52 12.96
C GLY A 213 -14.17 12.04 13.01
N LYS A 214 -15.37 11.74 12.56
CA LYS A 214 -15.89 10.38 12.37
C LYS A 214 -16.64 10.29 11.07
N ASP A 215 -16.63 9.11 10.48
CA ASP A 215 -17.46 8.74 9.35
C ASP A 215 -17.97 7.30 9.54
N ILE A 216 -18.92 6.90 8.71
CA ILE A 216 -19.44 5.53 8.69
C ILE A 216 -19.37 5.08 7.24
N THR A 217 -18.74 3.92 6.99
CA THR A 217 -18.63 3.39 5.63
C THR A 217 -20.01 3.24 5.00
N GLU A 218 -20.15 3.81 3.80
CA GLU A 218 -21.37 3.78 2.99
C GLU A 218 -21.63 2.36 2.44
N ALA A 219 -22.72 2.19 1.70
CA ALA A 219 -23.09 0.90 1.10
C ALA A 219 -22.00 0.34 0.15
N ALA A 220 -21.20 1.22 -0.45
CA ALA A 220 -20.05 0.88 -1.29
C ALA A 220 -18.73 0.76 -0.49
N GLY A 221 -18.76 0.80 0.84
CA GLY A 221 -17.58 0.60 1.69
C GLY A 221 -16.72 1.85 1.91
N GLY A 222 -16.91 2.92 1.14
CA GLY A 222 -16.08 4.13 1.19
C GLY A 222 -16.32 4.98 2.44
N TYR A 223 -15.28 5.73 2.85
CA TYR A 223 -15.34 6.73 3.91
C TYR A 223 -14.34 7.86 3.67
N SER A 224 -14.56 9.01 4.33
CA SER A 224 -13.64 10.16 4.27
C SER A 224 -13.77 11.04 5.51
N VAL A 225 -12.67 11.25 6.22
CA VAL A 225 -12.59 12.13 7.39
C VAL A 225 -11.60 13.25 7.12
N ALA A 226 -12.08 14.51 7.19
CA ALA A 226 -11.18 15.66 7.10
C ALA A 226 -10.31 15.75 8.36
N VAL A 227 -9.01 15.96 8.17
CA VAL A 227 -8.03 15.96 9.26
C VAL A 227 -7.08 17.16 9.16
N LYS A 228 -6.31 17.39 10.21
CA LYS A 228 -5.17 18.32 10.22
C LYS A 228 -3.91 17.57 9.78
N ALA A 229 -2.88 18.31 9.35
CA ALA A 229 -1.58 17.69 9.09
C ALA A 229 -1.00 17.05 10.37
N GLY A 230 -0.39 15.87 10.26
CA GLY A 230 0.25 15.19 11.37
C GLY A 230 0.15 13.68 11.34
N THR A 231 0.38 13.08 12.50
CA THR A 231 0.20 11.63 12.74
C THR A 231 -1.22 11.39 13.27
N HIS A 232 -1.89 10.41 12.68
CA HIS A 232 -3.29 10.10 12.98
C HIS A 232 -3.42 8.70 13.54
N VAL A 233 -4.31 8.52 14.50
CA VAL A 233 -4.83 7.21 14.89
C VAL A 233 -6.18 7.02 14.21
N VAL A 234 -6.26 6.04 13.33
CA VAL A 234 -7.48 5.61 12.64
C VAL A 234 -8.02 4.40 13.38
N THR A 235 -9.30 4.44 13.74
CA THR A 235 -9.95 3.33 14.44
C THR A 235 -11.24 2.95 13.74
N PHE A 236 -11.34 1.69 13.36
CA PHE A 236 -12.51 1.05 12.77
C PHE A 236 -13.28 0.28 13.85
N SER A 237 -14.60 0.39 13.85
CA SER A 237 -15.45 -0.31 14.82
C SER A 237 -16.87 -0.53 14.28
N GLY A 238 -17.62 -1.46 14.84
CA GLY A 238 -18.94 -1.80 14.30
C GLY A 238 -18.86 -2.56 12.96
N GLY A 239 -19.89 -2.50 12.12
CA GLY A 239 -19.89 -3.18 10.81
C GLY A 239 -19.64 -4.70 10.87
N GLY A 240 -19.95 -5.35 12.00
CA GLY A 240 -19.68 -6.78 12.21
C GLY A 240 -18.28 -7.11 12.73
N LEU A 241 -17.45 -6.12 13.07
CA LEU A 241 -16.17 -6.34 13.74
C LEU A 241 -16.39 -6.80 15.19
N ALA A 242 -15.65 -7.82 15.60
CA ALA A 242 -15.73 -8.35 16.98
C ALA A 242 -15.12 -7.40 18.01
N ALA A 243 -14.12 -6.63 17.61
CA ALA A 243 -13.44 -5.61 18.41
C ALA A 243 -12.99 -4.44 17.50
N PRO A 244 -12.72 -3.27 18.06
CA PRO A 244 -12.11 -2.18 17.29
C PRO A 244 -10.74 -2.57 16.74
N VAL A 245 -10.45 -2.11 15.53
CA VAL A 245 -9.17 -2.27 14.83
C VAL A 245 -8.56 -0.89 14.62
N SER A 246 -7.30 -0.71 14.98
CA SER A 246 -6.67 0.60 14.88
C SER A 246 -5.28 0.54 14.26
N ALA A 247 -4.89 1.66 13.66
CA ALA A 247 -3.54 1.89 13.16
C ALA A 247 -3.13 3.34 13.39
N THR A 248 -1.85 3.55 13.64
CA THR A 248 -1.25 4.88 13.64
C THR A 248 -0.58 5.12 12.30
N VAL A 249 -0.99 6.16 11.59
CA VAL A 249 -0.49 6.50 10.26
C VAL A 249 0.20 7.86 10.28
N VAL A 250 1.35 7.95 9.60
CA VAL A 250 2.10 9.21 9.52
C VAL A 250 1.65 9.95 8.28
N GLY A 251 0.64 10.81 8.43
CA GLY A 251 0.21 11.76 7.42
C GLY A 251 1.20 12.94 7.34
N GLY A 252 1.11 13.71 6.31
CA GLY A 252 1.83 14.98 6.16
C GLY A 252 0.84 16.11 5.91
N SER A 253 1.03 16.81 4.82
CA SER A 253 0.10 17.81 4.26
C SER A 253 -0.74 17.24 3.11
N GLU A 254 -0.78 15.92 2.96
CA GLU A 254 -1.41 15.20 1.85
C GLU A 254 -2.49 14.25 2.38
N ASN A 255 -3.40 13.81 1.50
CA ASN A 255 -4.35 12.77 1.85
C ASN A 255 -3.65 11.44 2.15
N VAL A 256 -4.23 10.72 3.08
CA VAL A 256 -3.80 9.36 3.46
C VAL A 256 -4.91 8.38 3.11
N LYS A 257 -4.55 7.30 2.41
CA LYS A 257 -5.45 6.17 2.18
C LYS A 257 -5.17 5.11 3.23
N VAL A 258 -6.23 4.69 3.94
CA VAL A 258 -6.20 3.61 4.92
C VAL A 258 -7.43 2.75 4.71
N ASP A 259 -7.27 1.51 4.33
CA ASP A 259 -8.37 0.56 4.16
C ASP A 259 -8.40 -0.45 5.30
N LEU A 260 -9.57 -0.98 5.56
CA LEU A 260 -9.77 -2.16 6.38
C LEU A 260 -10.17 -3.32 5.47
N SER A 261 -9.33 -4.35 5.40
CA SER A 261 -9.61 -5.61 4.71
C SER A 261 -9.97 -6.69 5.73
N GLY A 262 -11.00 -7.47 5.41
CA GLY A 262 -11.47 -8.52 6.30
C GLY A 262 -11.85 -7.99 7.68
N THR A 263 -11.30 -8.60 8.73
CA THR A 263 -11.64 -8.27 10.12
C THR A 263 -10.56 -7.49 10.86
N ASN A 264 -9.31 -7.48 10.38
CA ASN A 264 -8.16 -6.97 11.14
C ASN A 264 -6.91 -6.67 10.30
N GLU A 265 -7.01 -6.65 8.99
CA GLU A 265 -5.92 -6.25 8.11
C GLU A 265 -6.05 -4.77 7.73
N ILE A 266 -4.94 -4.04 7.77
CA ILE A 266 -4.84 -2.63 7.39
C ILE A 266 -4.04 -2.51 6.10
N LEU A 267 -4.60 -1.81 5.12
CA LEU A 267 -3.88 -1.40 3.92
C LEU A 267 -3.62 0.09 3.99
N SER A 268 -2.39 0.54 3.78
CA SER A 268 -2.03 1.95 3.97
C SER A 268 -1.08 2.49 2.91
N SER A 269 -1.31 3.74 2.51
CA SER A 269 -0.46 4.46 1.56
C SER A 269 0.71 5.22 2.20
N VAL A 270 0.90 5.10 3.51
CA VAL A 270 1.93 5.85 4.28
C VAL A 270 2.52 4.98 5.38
N THR A 271 3.58 5.47 6.03
CA THR A 271 4.17 4.82 7.20
C THR A 271 3.12 4.55 8.26
N THR A 272 3.02 3.29 8.68
CA THR A 272 1.95 2.78 9.53
C THR A 272 2.47 1.88 10.63
N THR A 273 1.92 2.07 11.83
CA THR A 273 2.11 1.17 12.98
C THR A 273 0.78 0.53 13.31
N LEU A 274 0.73 -0.80 13.39
CA LEU A 274 -0.46 -1.54 13.80
C LEU A 274 -0.78 -1.25 15.27
N GLY A 275 -2.04 -0.96 15.54
CA GLY A 275 -2.57 -0.74 16.88
C GLY A 275 -3.39 -1.94 17.38
N ALA A 276 -4.21 -1.68 18.39
CA ALA A 276 -5.06 -2.71 18.97
C ALA A 276 -6.03 -3.31 17.93
N GLY A 277 -6.16 -4.63 17.95
CA GLY A 277 -7.05 -5.39 17.08
C GLY A 277 -6.57 -5.58 15.64
N ALA A 278 -5.62 -4.80 15.18
CA ALA A 278 -4.99 -5.00 13.88
C ALA A 278 -4.01 -6.18 13.95
N LYS A 279 -3.99 -6.99 12.88
CA LYS A 279 -3.14 -8.17 12.80
C LYS A 279 -2.16 -8.07 11.63
N ASP A 280 -2.61 -7.67 10.46
CA ASP A 280 -1.80 -7.68 9.25
C ASP A 280 -1.74 -6.30 8.62
N LEU A 281 -0.66 -6.01 7.89
CA LEU A 281 -0.41 -4.72 7.24
C LEU A 281 0.06 -4.92 5.81
N VAL A 282 -0.55 -4.19 4.88
CA VAL A 282 -0.07 -4.06 3.50
C VAL A 282 0.23 -2.58 3.19
N LEU A 283 1.44 -2.28 2.75
CA LEU A 283 1.81 -0.96 2.27
C LEU A 283 1.46 -0.83 0.78
N LEU A 284 0.62 0.15 0.45
CA LEU A 284 0.07 0.31 -0.90
C LEU A 284 0.99 1.10 -1.83
N GLY A 285 1.05 0.70 -3.11
CA GLY A 285 1.66 1.46 -4.19
C GLY A 285 3.18 1.36 -4.25
N ALA A 286 3.85 2.43 -4.69
CA ALA A 286 5.30 2.51 -4.87
C ALA A 286 5.92 3.58 -3.95
N VAL A 287 5.47 3.65 -2.71
CA VAL A 287 5.91 4.63 -1.72
C VAL A 287 7.08 4.10 -0.87
N THR A 288 7.94 4.99 -0.39
CA THR A 288 8.94 4.68 0.64
C THR A 288 8.32 4.82 2.02
N ALA A 289 7.30 4.02 2.31
CA ALA A 289 6.61 3.99 3.59
C ALA A 289 7.18 2.86 4.46
N ASN A 290 7.07 2.98 5.79
CA ASN A 290 7.54 1.96 6.72
C ASN A 290 6.35 1.26 7.38
N GLY A 291 6.52 -0.03 7.69
CA GLY A 291 5.51 -0.86 8.33
C GLY A 291 5.98 -1.38 9.69
N PHE A 292 5.19 -1.15 10.73
CA PHE A 292 5.49 -1.59 12.07
C PHE A 292 4.34 -2.45 12.62
N GLY A 293 4.64 -3.65 13.05
CA GLY A 293 3.73 -4.57 13.71
C GLY A 293 3.43 -4.18 15.16
N ASN A 294 2.89 -5.13 15.90
CA ASN A 294 2.52 -4.99 17.31
C ASN A 294 2.97 -6.22 18.13
N GLU A 295 2.20 -6.63 19.15
CA GLU A 295 2.52 -7.82 19.97
C GLU A 295 1.90 -9.12 19.42
N ALA A 296 1.18 -9.07 18.31
CA ALA A 296 0.55 -10.25 17.70
C ALA A 296 1.47 -10.86 16.63
N HIS A 297 1.16 -12.08 16.20
CA HIS A 297 1.78 -12.65 15.00
C HIS A 297 1.26 -11.94 13.77
N ASN A 298 2.08 -11.06 13.18
CA ASN A 298 1.73 -10.20 12.07
C ASN A 298 2.20 -10.77 10.72
N VAL A 299 1.47 -10.47 9.66
CA VAL A 299 1.98 -10.48 8.28
C VAL A 299 2.10 -9.04 7.84
N ILE A 300 3.33 -8.62 7.48
CA ILE A 300 3.61 -7.26 7.02
C ILE A 300 4.16 -7.34 5.62
N ILE A 301 3.46 -6.73 4.66
CA ILE A 301 3.85 -6.69 3.26
C ILE A 301 4.24 -5.25 2.91
N GLY A 302 5.47 -5.09 2.46
CA GLY A 302 6.02 -3.83 1.96
C GLY A 302 5.39 -3.41 0.62
N SER A 303 5.77 -2.25 0.17
CA SER A 303 5.35 -1.68 -1.11
C SER A 303 6.37 -2.02 -2.22
N LYS A 304 6.29 -1.30 -3.37
CA LYS A 304 7.34 -1.37 -4.40
C LYS A 304 8.51 -0.42 -4.15
N GLY A 305 8.49 0.37 -3.11
CA GLY A 305 9.56 1.27 -2.72
C GLY A 305 10.39 0.68 -1.59
N ALA A 306 11.56 1.25 -1.34
CA ALA A 306 12.39 0.85 -0.20
C ALA A 306 11.66 1.10 1.14
N ASN A 307 11.47 0.05 1.93
CA ASN A 307 10.73 0.08 3.18
C ASN A 307 11.61 -0.33 4.37
N LEU A 308 11.29 0.17 5.54
CA LEU A 308 11.66 -0.43 6.82
C LEU A 308 10.44 -1.17 7.37
N LEU A 309 10.55 -2.49 7.53
CA LEU A 309 9.53 -3.34 8.12
C LEU A 309 10.03 -3.87 9.46
N ALA A 310 9.23 -3.76 10.51
CA ALA A 310 9.55 -4.31 11.82
C ALA A 310 8.35 -5.08 12.38
N GLY A 311 8.56 -6.36 12.78
CA GLY A 311 7.50 -7.25 13.25
C GLY A 311 6.98 -6.85 14.63
N GLY A 312 7.89 -6.59 15.55
CA GLY A 312 7.59 -6.28 16.93
C GLY A 312 7.74 -7.49 17.84
N ALA A 313 6.71 -7.84 18.58
CA ALA A 313 6.73 -9.07 19.34
C ALA A 313 5.75 -10.06 18.69
N GLY A 314 6.12 -11.34 18.70
CA GLY A 314 5.29 -12.37 18.06
C GLY A 314 6.13 -13.24 17.13
N ASN A 315 5.49 -14.12 16.39
CA ASN A 315 6.16 -14.81 15.30
C ASN A 315 5.61 -14.22 14.01
N ASP A 316 6.41 -13.36 13.38
CA ASP A 316 5.97 -12.51 12.30
C ASP A 316 6.43 -13.03 10.93
N THR A 317 5.75 -12.60 9.88
CA THR A 317 6.17 -12.81 8.50
C THR A 317 6.29 -11.46 7.83
N LEU A 318 7.50 -11.08 7.44
CA LEU A 318 7.81 -9.82 6.77
C LEU A 318 8.17 -10.09 5.32
N LEU A 319 7.50 -9.41 4.40
CA LEU A 319 7.78 -9.45 2.97
C LEU A 319 8.15 -8.03 2.51
N GLY A 320 9.41 -7.78 2.13
CA GLY A 320 9.88 -6.48 1.65
C GLY A 320 9.19 -6.06 0.36
N GLY A 321 9.24 -6.91 -0.65
CA GLY A 321 8.58 -6.69 -1.94
C GLY A 321 9.56 -6.34 -3.06
N GLU A 322 9.31 -5.25 -3.78
CA GLU A 322 10.30 -4.63 -4.66
C GLU A 322 10.99 -3.50 -3.90
N GLY A 323 12.27 -3.27 -4.11
CA GLY A 323 13.01 -2.19 -3.45
C GLY A 323 14.24 -2.70 -2.73
N ASN A 324 14.96 -1.83 -2.05
CA ASN A 324 16.02 -2.23 -1.14
C ASN A 324 15.48 -2.04 0.27
N ASP A 325 15.04 -3.12 0.88
CA ASP A 325 14.27 -3.09 2.10
C ASP A 325 15.13 -3.38 3.33
N ILE A 326 14.68 -2.92 4.49
CA ILE A 326 15.23 -3.28 5.79
C ILE A 326 14.17 -4.06 6.54
N LEU A 327 14.45 -5.33 6.87
CA LEU A 327 13.54 -6.21 7.57
C LEU A 327 14.09 -6.54 8.95
N ARG A 328 13.31 -6.29 9.99
CA ARG A 328 13.61 -6.59 11.38
C ARG A 328 12.46 -7.39 12.00
N GLY A 329 12.74 -8.65 12.37
CA GLY A 329 11.75 -9.51 13.03
C GLY A 329 11.39 -9.00 14.42
N ASP A 330 12.35 -8.42 15.11
CA ASP A 330 12.31 -8.09 16.53
C ASP A 330 12.16 -9.38 17.38
N ALA A 331 11.21 -9.47 18.31
CA ALA A 331 11.16 -10.57 19.28
C ALA A 331 10.22 -11.69 18.84
N GLY A 332 10.77 -12.87 18.63
CA GLY A 332 9.97 -14.03 18.24
C GLY A 332 10.72 -15.09 17.46
N ARG A 333 10.01 -15.83 16.67
CA ARG A 333 10.57 -16.63 15.59
C ARG A 333 9.97 -16.13 14.28
N ASP A 334 10.74 -15.39 13.53
CA ASP A 334 10.23 -14.64 12.40
C ASP A 334 10.63 -15.26 11.06
N ILE A 335 9.85 -14.97 10.03
CA ILE A 335 10.14 -15.34 8.65
C ILE A 335 10.35 -14.03 7.88
N LEU A 336 11.55 -13.85 7.37
CA LEU A 336 11.95 -12.65 6.65
C LEU A 336 12.16 -13.01 5.17
N ILE A 337 11.51 -12.26 4.29
CA ILE A 337 11.55 -12.42 2.84
C ILE A 337 11.85 -11.03 2.26
N GLY A 338 13.07 -10.82 1.76
CA GLY A 338 13.49 -9.53 1.21
C GLY A 338 12.74 -9.19 -0.08
N GLY A 339 12.70 -10.13 -1.00
CA GLY A 339 12.06 -9.96 -2.30
C GLY A 339 13.05 -9.54 -3.38
N ALA A 340 12.67 -8.53 -4.16
CA ALA A 340 13.49 -8.05 -5.27
C ALA A 340 14.25 -6.78 -4.87
N GLY A 341 15.56 -6.88 -4.73
CA GLY A 341 16.40 -5.75 -4.35
C GLY A 341 17.73 -6.18 -3.77
N ALA A 342 18.34 -5.27 -3.02
CA ALA A 342 19.46 -5.56 -2.15
C ALA A 342 19.01 -5.25 -0.73
N ASP A 343 18.56 -6.29 -0.04
CA ASP A 343 17.82 -6.16 1.20
C ASP A 343 18.73 -6.31 2.41
N GLN A 344 18.33 -5.74 3.52
CA GLN A 344 19.04 -5.80 4.77
C GLN A 344 18.18 -6.50 5.84
N PHE A 345 18.70 -7.59 6.39
CA PHE A 345 18.09 -8.30 7.51
C PHE A 345 18.77 -7.84 8.79
N ASP A 346 18.05 -7.04 9.58
CA ASP A 346 18.57 -6.25 10.69
C ASP A 346 18.27 -6.94 12.03
N PHE A 347 19.33 -7.25 12.80
CA PHE A 347 19.26 -7.84 14.13
C PHE A 347 20.00 -6.94 15.12
N ASN A 348 19.27 -6.40 16.08
CA ASN A 348 19.78 -5.40 17.01
C ASN A 348 20.16 -5.96 18.40
N ALA A 349 19.72 -7.18 18.69
CA ALA A 349 20.05 -7.87 19.94
C ALA A 349 20.05 -9.39 19.74
N ILE A 350 20.88 -10.09 20.50
CA ILE A 350 20.93 -11.57 20.47
C ILE A 350 19.63 -12.24 20.94
N THR A 351 18.75 -11.49 21.56
CA THR A 351 17.43 -11.96 22.02
C THR A 351 16.35 -11.89 20.96
N GLU A 352 16.60 -11.24 19.83
CA GLU A 352 15.67 -11.17 18.71
C GLU A 352 15.57 -12.50 17.97
N THR A 353 16.61 -13.32 17.98
CA THR A 353 16.58 -14.66 17.40
C THR A 353 17.04 -15.73 18.41
N GLY A 354 16.51 -16.92 18.29
CA GLY A 354 16.76 -17.99 19.27
C GLY A 354 17.91 -18.92 18.91
N LYS A 355 18.07 -19.99 19.70
CA LYS A 355 19.17 -20.98 19.57
C LYS A 355 18.69 -22.32 18.98
N THR A 356 17.44 -22.48 18.60
CA THR A 356 16.89 -23.77 18.17
C THR A 356 16.04 -23.64 16.92
N THR A 357 15.78 -24.73 16.25
CA THR A 357 14.94 -24.79 15.03
C THR A 357 13.52 -24.24 15.21
N ILE A 358 13.06 -24.12 16.46
CA ILE A 358 11.70 -23.63 16.76
C ILE A 358 11.71 -22.22 17.34
N THR A 359 12.88 -21.59 17.49
CA THR A 359 13.01 -20.25 18.10
C THR A 359 13.88 -19.30 17.30
N ARG A 360 14.72 -19.79 16.38
CA ARG A 360 15.56 -18.94 15.54
C ARG A 360 14.78 -18.43 14.33
N ASP A 361 15.13 -17.26 13.86
CA ASP A 361 14.54 -16.64 12.68
C ASP A 361 15.00 -17.29 11.39
N ILE A 362 14.19 -17.12 10.37
CA ILE A 362 14.42 -17.66 9.03
C ILE A 362 14.45 -16.51 8.01
N ILE A 363 15.55 -16.39 7.30
CA ILE A 363 15.62 -15.60 6.07
C ILE A 363 15.40 -16.57 4.91
N SER A 364 14.30 -16.36 4.18
CA SER A 364 13.79 -17.36 3.23
C SER A 364 14.40 -17.27 1.84
N ASP A 365 14.81 -16.09 1.41
CA ASP A 365 15.22 -15.83 0.02
C ASP A 365 16.59 -15.15 -0.14
N PHE A 366 17.42 -15.14 0.90
CA PHE A 366 18.73 -14.49 0.91
C PHE A 366 19.50 -14.69 -0.41
N THR A 367 19.87 -13.59 -1.05
CA THR A 367 20.54 -13.56 -2.33
C THR A 367 21.97 -13.02 -2.20
N HIS A 368 22.94 -13.85 -2.55
CA HIS A 368 24.34 -13.45 -2.67
C HIS A 368 24.68 -13.23 -4.14
N ASN A 369 25.15 -12.06 -4.50
CA ASN A 369 25.63 -11.70 -5.83
C ASN A 369 27.10 -11.30 -5.78
N ASN A 370 27.82 -11.43 -6.90
CA ASN A 370 29.22 -10.98 -6.99
C ASN A 370 29.38 -9.45 -6.94
N THR A 371 28.27 -8.72 -6.89
CA THR A 371 28.23 -7.26 -6.78
C THR A 371 27.49 -6.88 -5.51
N LEU A 372 28.19 -6.25 -4.56
CA LEU A 372 27.63 -5.85 -3.25
C LEU A 372 26.34 -5.03 -3.36
N ALA A 373 26.23 -4.20 -4.39
CA ALA A 373 25.05 -3.35 -4.64
C ALA A 373 23.78 -4.13 -5.07
N LEU A 374 23.92 -5.45 -5.30
CA LEU A 374 22.81 -6.33 -5.69
C LEU A 374 22.69 -7.54 -4.76
N SER A 375 23.37 -7.50 -3.61
CA SER A 375 23.39 -8.58 -2.62
C SER A 375 22.65 -8.17 -1.37
N ASP A 376 21.92 -9.12 -0.82
CA ASP A 376 21.37 -8.98 0.51
C ASP A 376 22.46 -8.97 1.57
N ARG A 377 22.16 -8.41 2.72
CA ARG A 377 23.10 -8.34 3.84
C ARG A 377 22.40 -8.64 5.16
N ILE A 378 23.13 -9.26 6.06
CA ILE A 378 22.70 -9.47 7.44
C ILE A 378 23.43 -8.46 8.31
N ASP A 379 22.67 -7.57 8.96
CA ASP A 379 23.21 -6.53 9.82
C ASP A 379 23.20 -6.99 11.27
N LEU A 380 24.40 -7.07 11.85
CA LEU A 380 24.66 -7.42 13.25
C LEU A 380 25.47 -6.31 13.96
N ALA A 381 25.65 -5.14 13.31
CA ALA A 381 26.54 -4.09 13.78
C ALA A 381 26.14 -3.48 15.13
N THR A 382 24.89 -3.64 15.56
CA THR A 382 24.42 -3.16 16.86
C THR A 382 24.49 -4.21 17.96
N ILE A 383 24.89 -5.45 17.63
CA ILE A 383 25.11 -6.52 18.61
C ILE A 383 26.54 -6.46 19.10
N ASP A 384 26.74 -6.13 20.37
CA ASP A 384 28.04 -6.20 21.00
C ASP A 384 28.56 -7.66 20.98
N ALA A 385 29.59 -7.90 20.16
CA ALA A 385 30.16 -9.20 19.95
C ALA A 385 31.02 -9.68 21.15
N ASN A 386 31.34 -8.82 22.12
CA ASN A 386 32.11 -9.20 23.30
C ASN A 386 31.68 -8.43 24.56
N THR A 387 30.69 -8.93 25.24
CA THR A 387 30.11 -8.31 26.44
C THR A 387 31.05 -8.22 27.65
N ALA A 388 32.24 -8.81 27.58
CA ALA A 388 33.26 -8.69 28.61
C ALA A 388 34.13 -7.41 28.49
N LEU A 389 34.06 -6.72 27.35
CA LEU A 389 34.76 -5.47 27.08
C LEU A 389 33.77 -4.30 27.10
N ALA A 390 34.25 -3.10 27.41
CA ALA A 390 33.42 -1.91 27.35
C ALA A 390 33.31 -1.39 25.93
N GLY A 391 32.10 -0.97 25.55
CA GLY A 391 31.77 -0.49 24.22
C GLY A 391 31.23 -1.59 23.32
N ASP A 392 30.92 -1.26 22.10
CA ASP A 392 30.44 -2.17 21.10
C ASP A 392 31.58 -2.74 20.29
N GLN A 393 31.68 -4.07 20.19
CA GLN A 393 32.70 -4.77 19.44
C GLN A 393 32.11 -5.48 18.23
N ALA A 394 32.81 -5.40 17.10
CA ALA A 394 32.47 -6.08 15.89
C ALA A 394 32.74 -7.60 15.94
N PHE A 395 31.96 -8.40 15.28
CA PHE A 395 32.21 -9.83 15.12
C PHE A 395 33.41 -10.11 14.22
N VAL A 396 34.16 -11.15 14.57
CA VAL A 396 35.25 -11.71 13.76
C VAL A 396 34.72 -12.88 12.92
N TRP A 397 34.67 -12.69 11.62
CA TRP A 397 34.22 -13.71 10.69
C TRP A 397 35.16 -14.93 10.64
N LYS A 398 34.58 -16.11 10.80
CA LYS A 398 35.31 -17.40 10.84
C LYS A 398 35.01 -18.32 9.66
N ALA A 399 34.10 -17.92 8.75
CA ALA A 399 33.53 -18.79 7.71
C ALA A 399 32.98 -20.10 8.35
N THR A 400 33.51 -21.25 7.96
CA THR A 400 33.09 -22.57 8.48
C THR A 400 33.99 -23.10 9.63
N ALA A 401 34.97 -22.31 10.07
CA ALA A 401 35.86 -22.74 11.13
C ALA A 401 35.17 -22.75 12.50
N ALA A 402 35.52 -23.74 13.35
CA ALA A 402 34.96 -23.82 14.70
C ALA A 402 35.37 -22.62 15.57
N PHE A 403 34.59 -22.30 16.58
CA PHE A 403 34.89 -21.30 17.58
C PHE A 403 36.18 -21.65 18.33
N SER A 404 37.08 -20.68 18.50
CA SER A 404 38.38 -20.89 19.10
C SER A 404 38.39 -20.74 20.66
N GLY A 405 37.28 -20.21 21.23
CA GLY A 405 37.17 -19.83 22.61
C GLY A 405 37.60 -18.37 22.87
N THR A 406 37.54 -17.54 21.84
CA THR A 406 37.63 -16.08 21.92
C THR A 406 36.23 -15.51 21.66
N ALA A 407 35.78 -14.60 22.49
CA ALA A 407 34.49 -13.94 22.30
C ALA A 407 34.44 -13.13 21.00
N GLY A 408 33.25 -12.94 20.47
CA GLY A 408 33.00 -12.14 19.27
C GLY A 408 33.23 -12.87 17.96
N GLN A 409 32.99 -14.16 17.88
CA GLN A 409 33.18 -14.93 16.66
C GLN A 409 31.84 -15.24 15.97
N LEU A 410 31.82 -15.07 14.67
CA LEU A 410 30.69 -15.39 13.79
C LEU A 410 31.09 -16.46 12.78
N ARG A 411 30.32 -17.53 12.66
CA ARG A 411 30.54 -18.62 11.68
C ARG A 411 29.26 -19.08 11.05
N TYR A 412 29.38 -19.95 10.05
CA TYR A 412 28.23 -20.68 9.51
C TYR A 412 28.56 -22.15 9.25
N PHE A 413 27.51 -22.96 9.12
CA PHE A 413 27.57 -24.33 8.60
C PHE A 413 26.31 -24.63 7.77
N GLN A 414 26.39 -25.71 7.00
CA GLN A 414 25.28 -26.11 6.12
C GLN A 414 24.71 -27.44 6.59
N GLU A 415 23.40 -27.53 6.65
CA GLU A 415 22.64 -28.74 6.89
C GLU A 415 22.02 -29.21 5.58
N ASN A 416 22.40 -30.43 5.14
CA ASN A 416 21.87 -31.08 3.92
C ASN A 416 21.44 -32.50 4.30
N PRO A 417 20.30 -32.66 5.00
CA PRO A 417 19.95 -33.95 5.58
C PRO A 417 19.49 -35.02 4.59
N LEU A 418 18.75 -34.71 3.54
CA LEU A 418 18.21 -35.72 2.60
C LEU A 418 17.70 -35.12 1.28
N GLY A 419 18.23 -33.99 0.83
CA GLY A 419 17.82 -33.35 -0.44
C GLY A 419 17.30 -31.93 -0.29
N THR A 420 17.05 -31.27 -1.39
CA THR A 420 16.99 -29.81 -1.54
C THR A 420 15.91 -29.07 -0.74
N ALA A 421 14.80 -29.69 -0.39
CA ALA A 421 13.68 -29.01 0.29
C ALA A 421 13.94 -28.72 1.78
N SER A 422 14.94 -29.37 2.38
CA SER A 422 15.32 -29.21 3.79
C SER A 422 16.74 -28.69 3.99
N ASP A 423 17.39 -28.27 2.90
CA ASP A 423 18.72 -27.67 2.93
C ASP A 423 18.69 -26.31 3.64
N LYS A 424 19.67 -26.09 4.51
CA LYS A 424 19.76 -24.89 5.33
C LYS A 424 21.20 -24.44 5.50
N THR A 425 21.35 -23.15 5.68
CA THR A 425 22.60 -22.53 6.15
C THR A 425 22.35 -21.91 7.51
N ILE A 426 23.10 -22.28 8.52
CA ILE A 426 22.95 -21.78 9.88
C ILE A 426 24.13 -20.88 10.21
N ILE A 427 23.84 -19.65 10.58
CA ILE A 427 24.79 -18.67 11.08
C ILE A 427 24.77 -18.75 12.60
N GLU A 428 25.93 -18.71 13.22
CA GLU A 428 26.11 -18.81 14.68
C GLU A 428 27.07 -17.73 15.19
N GLY A 429 26.72 -17.12 16.30
CA GLY A 429 27.62 -16.18 17.03
C GLY A 429 27.94 -16.65 18.43
N ASP A 430 29.25 -16.52 18.84
CA ASP A 430 29.75 -16.75 20.18
C ASP A 430 30.25 -15.40 20.74
N ILE A 431 29.49 -14.78 21.66
CA ILE A 431 29.76 -13.46 22.21
C ILE A 431 30.55 -13.52 23.55
N ASN A 432 30.67 -14.70 24.15
CA ASN A 432 31.29 -14.87 25.49
C ASN A 432 32.57 -15.71 25.47
N GLY A 433 32.90 -16.37 24.35
CA GLY A 433 34.12 -17.15 24.17
C GLY A 433 34.11 -18.52 24.82
N ASP A 434 32.96 -19.08 25.14
CA ASP A 434 32.80 -20.40 25.73
C ASP A 434 32.79 -21.55 24.70
N ARG A 435 32.89 -21.21 23.41
CA ARG A 435 32.84 -22.10 22.23
C ARG A 435 31.43 -22.66 21.91
N LEU A 436 30.41 -22.17 22.58
CA LEU A 436 29.03 -22.46 22.24
C LEU A 436 28.45 -21.24 21.53
N PHE A 437 27.41 -21.46 20.76
CA PHE A 437 26.72 -20.33 20.12
C PHE A 437 25.73 -19.68 21.08
N ASP A 438 25.61 -18.37 21.01
CA ASP A 438 24.71 -17.56 21.82
C ASP A 438 23.43 -17.21 21.05
N PHE A 439 23.48 -17.22 19.72
CA PHE A 439 22.33 -17.06 18.83
C PHE A 439 22.53 -17.81 17.52
N GLN A 440 21.45 -18.07 16.80
CA GLN A 440 21.43 -18.64 15.45
C GLN A 440 20.48 -17.90 14.54
N ILE A 441 20.84 -17.79 13.24
CA ILE A 441 19.97 -17.35 12.14
C ILE A 441 19.96 -18.45 11.09
N GLU A 442 18.77 -18.79 10.55
CA GLU A 442 18.60 -19.80 9.51
C GLU A 442 18.39 -19.12 8.15
N LEU A 443 19.17 -19.53 7.16
CA LEU A 443 18.88 -19.21 5.75
C LEU A 443 18.34 -20.46 5.07
N THR A 444 17.29 -20.29 4.28
CA THR A 444 16.76 -21.36 3.44
C THR A 444 17.76 -21.71 2.32
N GLY A 445 18.07 -23.00 2.17
CA GLY A 445 19.00 -23.51 1.17
C GLY A 445 20.47 -23.45 1.59
N LEU A 446 21.33 -24.01 0.73
CA LEU A 446 22.77 -23.99 0.93
C LEU A 446 23.37 -22.70 0.38
N LYS A 447 23.84 -21.82 1.27
CA LYS A 447 24.46 -20.54 0.92
C LYS A 447 25.96 -20.57 1.23
N ALA A 448 26.81 -20.15 0.29
CA ALA A 448 28.24 -19.99 0.49
C ALA A 448 28.53 -18.55 0.94
N LEU A 449 28.50 -18.30 2.25
CA LEU A 449 28.61 -16.96 2.81
C LEU A 449 30.06 -16.47 2.87
N VAL A 450 30.21 -15.16 2.69
CA VAL A 450 31.46 -14.41 2.83
C VAL A 450 31.32 -13.26 3.82
N ALA A 451 32.43 -12.69 4.30
CA ALA A 451 32.37 -11.57 5.24
C ALA A 451 31.56 -10.35 4.72
N ALA A 452 31.51 -10.14 3.42
CA ALA A 452 30.79 -9.03 2.80
C ALA A 452 29.26 -9.18 2.86
N ASP A 453 28.72 -10.37 3.16
CA ASP A 453 27.31 -10.62 3.38
C ASP A 453 26.82 -10.06 4.73
N PHE A 454 27.74 -9.59 5.56
CA PHE A 454 27.45 -9.07 6.90
C PHE A 454 27.83 -7.59 7.03
N ILE A 455 27.10 -6.90 7.87
CA ILE A 455 27.46 -5.63 8.49
C ILE A 455 27.79 -5.97 9.96
N LEU A 456 29.07 -5.83 10.32
CA LEU A 456 29.59 -6.29 11.62
C LEU A 456 30.14 -5.14 12.44
#